data_ea4282e59c2dba3d81f163db76409591
#
_entry.id   ea4282e59c2dba3d81f163db76409591
#
_cell.length_a   1.000
_cell.length_b   1.000
_cell.length_c   1.000
_cell.angle_alpha   90.00
_cell.angle_beta   90.00
_cell.angle_gamma   90.00
#
_symmetry.space_group_name_H-M   'P 1'
#
loop_
_entity.id
_entity.type
_entity.pdbx_description
1 polymer ?
#
loop_
_entity_poly.entity_id
_entity_poly.type
_entity_poly.pdbx_seq_one_letter_code
_entity_poly.pdbx_strand_id
1 'polypeptide(L)'
;IYHATLHNCEIGNDVRLYNIHNYIANYRIGDGTCIENVNAILVDGSSSFGNGVRVPVMNEGGGREIPIFDCLSASLAYILTLYRHRPQMIKQVEKLIDAYAEKQTSEMGEIGQHVRIINCGSIKNVRIGDYAELIGVSRLKNGSVNSNALAPVRLGSGVKCSDFIICSGVKIDTGGNTPNASADK
;
A
#
# COMPACT_ATOMS: atom_id res chain seq x y z
N ILE A 1 9.94 -21.88 7.64
CA ILE A 1 10.19 -20.70 8.49
C ILE A 1 11.55 -20.90 9.15
N TYR A 2 12.43 -19.92 9.05
CA TYR A 2 13.76 -19.96 9.65
C TYR A 2 14.20 -18.55 10.07
N HIS A 3 14.65 -18.39 11.33
CA HIS A 3 15.03 -17.10 11.93
C HIS A 3 13.97 -16.00 11.72
N ALA A 4 12.75 -16.22 12.21
CA ALA A 4 11.67 -15.27 12.14
C ALA A 4 10.88 -15.23 13.45
N THR A 5 10.56 -14.04 13.93
CA THR A 5 9.63 -13.80 15.04
C THR A 5 8.28 -13.40 14.46
N LEU A 6 7.23 -14.13 14.82
CA LEU A 6 5.89 -13.93 14.32
C LEU A 6 4.93 -13.65 15.47
N HIS A 7 4.04 -12.68 15.29
CA HIS A 7 3.01 -12.34 16.26
C HIS A 7 1.67 -12.14 15.54
N ASN A 8 0.65 -12.89 15.96
CA ASN A 8 -0.70 -12.77 15.38
C ASN A 8 -0.70 -12.81 13.85
N CYS A 9 -0.14 -13.89 13.27
CA CYS A 9 -0.03 -14.09 11.82
C CYS A 9 -0.78 -15.35 11.38
N GLU A 10 -1.49 -15.25 10.29
CA GLU A 10 -2.04 -16.38 9.55
C GLU A 10 -1.13 -16.66 8.34
N ILE A 11 -0.67 -17.89 8.19
CA ILE A 11 0.32 -18.25 7.16
C ILE A 11 -0.27 -19.31 6.25
N GLY A 12 -0.28 -19.04 4.96
CA GLY A 12 -0.73 -19.95 3.91
C GLY A 12 0.24 -21.12 3.65
N ASN A 13 -0.03 -21.86 2.59
CA ASN A 13 0.77 -23.01 2.18
C ASN A 13 2.03 -22.56 1.42
N ASP A 14 3.09 -23.34 1.48
CA ASP A 14 4.35 -23.13 0.74
C ASP A 14 5.00 -21.75 0.96
N VAL A 15 4.70 -21.10 2.09
CA VAL A 15 5.28 -19.81 2.46
C VAL A 15 6.70 -19.99 2.97
N ARG A 16 7.63 -19.21 2.44
CA ARG A 16 9.01 -19.14 2.88
C ARG A 16 9.26 -17.84 3.67
N LEU A 17 9.59 -17.96 4.95
CA LEU A 17 10.04 -16.86 5.80
C LEU A 17 11.47 -17.16 6.23
N TYR A 18 12.41 -16.30 5.85
CA TYR A 18 13.81 -16.49 6.13
C TYR A 18 14.49 -15.18 6.57
N ASN A 19 15.17 -15.23 7.70
CA ASN A 19 15.99 -14.15 8.23
C ASN A 19 15.21 -12.81 8.37
N ILE A 20 14.17 -12.84 9.19
CA ILE A 20 13.39 -11.64 9.57
C ILE A 20 14.09 -11.03 10.77
N HIS A 21 14.69 -9.85 10.61
CA HIS A 21 15.59 -9.26 11.61
C HIS A 21 14.87 -8.88 12.91
N ASN A 22 13.64 -8.36 12.81
CA ASN A 22 12.83 -8.05 13.99
C ASN A 22 11.61 -8.99 14.06
N TYR A 23 10.50 -8.63 13.42
CA TYR A 23 9.27 -9.42 13.49
C TYR A 23 8.32 -9.15 12.33
N ILE A 24 7.38 -10.10 12.15
CA ILE A 24 6.17 -9.90 11.36
C ILE A 24 4.98 -9.95 12.33
N ALA A 25 4.12 -8.94 12.31
CA ALA A 25 2.99 -8.85 13.22
C ALA A 25 1.69 -8.40 12.54
N ASN A 26 0.59 -9.06 12.91
CA ASN A 26 -0.76 -8.73 12.45
C ASN A 26 -0.90 -8.84 10.93
N TYR A 27 -0.49 -9.97 10.34
CA TYR A 27 -0.59 -10.21 8.90
C TYR A 27 -1.15 -11.57 8.55
N ARG A 28 -1.96 -11.59 7.48
CA ARG A 28 -2.28 -12.77 6.69
C ARG A 28 -1.32 -12.85 5.52
N ILE A 29 -0.66 -13.97 5.34
CA ILE A 29 0.34 -14.23 4.29
C ILE A 29 -0.19 -15.31 3.38
N GLY A 30 -0.41 -14.97 2.12
CA GLY A 30 -0.95 -15.87 1.09
C GLY A 30 0.04 -16.94 0.64
N ASP A 31 -0.49 -17.96 -0.04
CA ASP A 31 0.24 -19.14 -0.48
C ASP A 31 1.44 -18.80 -1.40
N GLY A 32 2.49 -19.59 -1.31
CA GLY A 32 3.66 -19.48 -2.18
C GLY A 32 4.48 -18.19 -2.00
N THR A 33 4.21 -17.40 -0.97
CA THR A 33 4.89 -16.12 -0.70
C THR A 33 6.26 -16.33 -0.09
N CYS A 34 7.24 -15.54 -0.55
CA CYS A 34 8.63 -15.58 -0.11
C CYS A 34 9.03 -14.24 0.52
N ILE A 35 9.41 -14.26 1.80
CA ILE A 35 9.87 -13.09 2.55
C ILE A 35 11.27 -13.40 3.10
N GLU A 36 12.28 -12.68 2.63
CA GLU A 36 13.68 -12.91 3.00
C GLU A 36 14.42 -11.61 3.32
N ASN A 37 15.23 -11.64 4.37
CA ASN A 37 16.09 -10.52 4.78
C ASN A 37 15.30 -9.22 4.94
N VAL A 38 14.24 -9.24 5.72
CA VAL A 38 13.37 -8.09 5.95
C VAL A 38 13.52 -7.61 7.39
N ASN A 39 13.55 -6.29 7.59
CA ASN A 39 13.68 -5.75 8.93
C ASN A 39 12.42 -6.00 9.75
N ALA A 40 11.27 -5.44 9.36
CA ALA A 40 9.99 -5.64 10.05
C ALA A 40 8.81 -5.46 9.10
N ILE A 41 7.75 -6.24 9.33
CA ILE A 41 6.46 -6.09 8.66
C ILE A 41 5.39 -6.08 9.74
N LEU A 42 4.62 -4.98 9.86
CA LEU A 42 3.62 -4.88 10.92
C LEU A 42 2.42 -4.01 10.54
N VAL A 43 1.27 -4.36 11.09
CA VAL A 43 0.15 -3.42 11.24
C VAL A 43 0.13 -2.94 12.69
N ASP A 44 0.15 -1.62 12.85
CA ASP A 44 0.13 -0.95 14.14
C ASP A 44 -1.21 -0.24 14.31
N GLY A 45 -2.03 -0.77 15.20
CA GLY A 45 -3.41 -0.34 15.39
C GLY A 45 -4.31 -0.65 14.19
N SER A 46 -5.31 0.19 14.00
CA SER A 46 -6.25 0.11 12.89
C SER A 46 -5.76 0.93 11.71
N SER A 47 -5.78 0.37 10.49
CA SER A 47 -5.27 1.02 9.29
C SER A 47 -6.24 0.87 8.12
N SER A 48 -6.43 1.94 7.35
CA SER A 48 -7.13 1.92 6.06
C SER A 48 -6.20 1.65 4.87
N PHE A 49 -4.92 1.37 5.15
CA PHE A 49 -3.91 1.06 4.14
C PHE A 49 -3.82 2.12 3.03
N GLY A 50 -3.79 3.40 3.44
CA GLY A 50 -3.72 4.55 2.54
C GLY A 50 -5.05 5.03 1.99
N ASN A 51 -6.13 4.25 2.11
CA ASN A 51 -7.45 4.68 1.65
C ASN A 51 -8.00 5.81 2.53
N GLY A 52 -8.52 6.87 1.91
CA GLY A 52 -9.07 8.05 2.58
C GLY A 52 -8.02 9.10 2.97
N VAL A 53 -6.74 8.84 2.76
CA VAL A 53 -5.70 9.85 2.98
C VAL A 53 -5.90 11.01 2.02
N ARG A 54 -5.87 12.24 2.55
CA ARG A 54 -6.03 13.45 1.75
C ARG A 54 -4.67 13.94 1.28
N VAL A 55 -4.52 14.07 -0.05
CA VAL A 55 -3.29 14.54 -0.67
C VAL A 55 -3.51 15.88 -1.38
N PRO A 56 -2.58 16.83 -1.29
CA PRO A 56 -2.65 18.09 -1.99
C PRO A 56 -2.45 17.87 -3.50
N VAL A 57 -3.34 18.44 -4.29
CA VAL A 57 -3.28 18.35 -5.77
C VAL A 57 -3.29 19.77 -6.33
N MET A 58 -2.35 20.07 -7.25
CA MET A 58 -2.23 21.34 -7.95
C MET A 58 -1.98 22.58 -7.06
N ASN A 59 -1.80 22.42 -5.77
CA ASN A 59 -1.60 23.56 -4.87
C ASN A 59 -0.80 23.15 -3.63
N GLU A 60 0.46 23.56 -3.55
CA GLU A 60 1.32 23.34 -2.38
C GLU A 60 0.84 24.10 -1.14
N GLY A 61 0.08 25.20 -1.33
CA GLY A 61 -0.51 25.99 -0.24
C GLY A 61 -1.74 25.38 0.41
N GLY A 62 -2.19 24.21 -0.03
CA GLY A 62 -3.40 23.56 0.48
C GLY A 62 -4.72 24.08 -0.10
N GLY A 63 -5.84 23.49 0.34
CA GLY A 63 -7.20 23.86 -0.07
C GLY A 63 -7.75 23.13 -1.29
N ARG A 64 -6.98 22.20 -1.86
CA ARG A 64 -7.41 21.32 -2.96
C ARG A 64 -7.01 19.87 -2.73
N GLU A 65 -7.05 19.45 -1.48
CA GLU A 65 -6.82 18.07 -1.12
C GLU A 65 -7.94 17.19 -1.66
N ILE A 66 -7.56 16.02 -2.18
CA ILE A 66 -8.50 14.98 -2.55
C ILE A 66 -8.17 13.68 -1.78
N PRO A 67 -9.18 12.90 -1.38
CA PRO A 67 -8.94 11.61 -0.78
C PRO A 67 -8.48 10.61 -1.84
N ILE A 68 -7.34 9.95 -1.59
CA ILE A 68 -6.88 8.81 -2.41
C ILE A 68 -7.56 7.53 -1.93
N PHE A 69 -7.81 6.61 -2.85
CA PHE A 69 -8.35 5.29 -2.55
C PHE A 69 -8.12 4.32 -3.72
N ASP A 70 -8.29 3.03 -3.50
CA ASP A 70 -7.93 1.97 -4.46
C ASP A 70 -8.59 2.11 -5.84
N CYS A 71 -9.79 2.71 -5.91
CA CYS A 71 -10.54 2.89 -7.15
C CYS A 71 -10.46 4.32 -7.70
N LEU A 72 -9.51 5.14 -7.26
CA LEU A 72 -9.35 6.49 -7.76
C LEU A 72 -8.86 6.47 -9.20
N SER A 73 -9.70 6.93 -10.13
CA SER A 73 -9.32 7.14 -11.53
C SER A 73 -8.90 8.58 -11.79
N ALA A 74 -8.12 8.79 -12.85
CA ALA A 74 -7.73 10.13 -13.30
C ALA A 74 -8.94 11.05 -13.56
N SER A 75 -10.02 10.50 -14.14
CA SER A 75 -11.26 11.23 -14.37
C SER A 75 -11.95 11.68 -13.08
N LEU A 76 -11.97 10.79 -12.06
CA LEU A 76 -12.55 11.14 -10.76
C LEU A 76 -11.70 12.17 -10.02
N ALA A 77 -10.37 12.01 -10.05
CA ALA A 77 -9.43 12.98 -9.49
C ALA A 77 -9.59 14.36 -10.13
N TYR A 78 -9.77 14.42 -11.47
CA TYR A 78 -10.06 15.64 -12.20
C TYR A 78 -11.35 16.30 -11.70
N ILE A 79 -12.45 15.54 -11.57
CA ILE A 79 -13.72 16.04 -11.07
C ILE A 79 -13.56 16.60 -9.64
N LEU A 80 -12.95 15.84 -8.74
CA LEU A 80 -12.73 16.25 -7.34
C LEU A 80 -11.90 17.52 -7.23
N THR A 81 -10.94 17.73 -8.15
CA THR A 81 -10.03 18.88 -8.13
C THR A 81 -10.63 20.13 -8.74
N LEU A 82 -11.31 20.02 -9.88
CA LEU A 82 -11.72 21.17 -10.69
C LEU A 82 -13.18 21.58 -10.52
N TYR A 83 -14.09 20.66 -10.14
CA TYR A 83 -15.52 20.97 -9.99
C TYR A 83 -15.89 21.55 -8.62
N ARG A 84 -14.97 22.27 -7.99
CA ARG A 84 -15.14 22.89 -6.66
C ARG A 84 -16.28 23.91 -6.57
N HIS A 85 -16.73 24.43 -7.70
CA HIS A 85 -17.91 25.29 -7.78
C HIS A 85 -19.24 24.54 -7.49
N ARG A 86 -19.20 23.21 -7.37
CA ARG A 86 -20.34 22.36 -6.96
C ARG A 86 -20.07 21.66 -5.61
N PRO A 87 -20.00 22.39 -4.51
CA PRO A 87 -19.53 21.86 -3.23
C PRO A 87 -20.42 20.73 -2.68
N GLN A 88 -21.70 20.73 -2.97
CA GLN A 88 -22.61 19.67 -2.52
C GLN A 88 -22.28 18.32 -3.18
N MET A 89 -22.01 18.34 -4.49
CA MET A 89 -21.60 17.13 -5.24
C MET A 89 -20.27 16.59 -4.70
N ILE A 90 -19.27 17.45 -4.55
CA ILE A 90 -17.95 17.05 -4.03
C ILE A 90 -18.09 16.43 -2.64
N LYS A 91 -18.83 17.05 -1.72
CA LYS A 91 -19.07 16.50 -0.37
C LYS A 91 -19.76 15.13 -0.39
N GLN A 92 -20.66 14.89 -1.33
CA GLN A 92 -21.31 13.57 -1.46
C GLN A 92 -20.33 12.51 -1.95
N VAL A 93 -19.50 12.84 -2.94
CA VAL A 93 -18.45 11.90 -3.43
C VAL A 93 -17.42 11.63 -2.33
N GLU A 94 -16.95 12.65 -1.62
CA GLU A 94 -16.02 12.48 -0.50
C GLU A 94 -16.61 11.57 0.59
N LYS A 95 -17.88 11.72 0.96
CA LYS A 95 -18.56 10.82 1.91
C LYS A 95 -18.59 9.36 1.44
N LEU A 96 -18.77 9.12 0.15
CA LEU A 96 -18.71 7.75 -0.40
C LEU A 96 -17.31 7.18 -0.32
N ILE A 97 -16.28 7.99 -0.56
CA ILE A 97 -14.88 7.58 -0.43
C ILE A 97 -14.53 7.31 1.04
N ASP A 98 -14.96 8.18 1.96
CA ASP A 98 -14.75 7.99 3.40
C ASP A 98 -15.41 6.68 3.88
N ALA A 99 -16.65 6.41 3.46
CA ALA A 99 -17.33 5.15 3.76
C ALA A 99 -16.64 3.91 3.14
N TYR A 100 -16.03 4.06 1.97
CA TYR A 100 -15.19 3.02 1.39
C TYR A 100 -13.93 2.78 2.22
N ALA A 101 -13.23 3.84 2.60
CA ALA A 101 -12.02 3.78 3.41
C ALA A 101 -12.29 3.11 4.78
N GLU A 102 -13.42 3.43 5.42
CA GLU A 102 -13.84 2.76 6.66
C GLU A 102 -14.00 1.24 6.49
N LYS A 103 -14.57 0.80 5.37
CA LYS A 103 -14.71 -0.64 5.06
C LYS A 103 -13.38 -1.34 4.82
N GLN A 104 -12.36 -0.61 4.32
CA GLN A 104 -11.02 -1.14 4.12
C GLN A 104 -10.19 -1.18 5.41
N THR A 105 -10.68 -0.53 6.46
CA THR A 105 -9.96 -0.42 7.72
C THR A 105 -9.90 -1.76 8.46
N SER A 106 -8.68 -2.17 8.83
CA SER A 106 -8.42 -3.43 9.54
C SER A 106 -7.22 -3.32 10.46
N GLU A 107 -7.19 -4.15 11.50
CA GLU A 107 -6.03 -4.37 12.35
C GLU A 107 -5.09 -5.46 11.81
N MET A 108 -5.57 -6.20 10.81
CA MET A 108 -4.81 -7.23 10.11
C MET A 108 -4.46 -6.78 8.71
N GLY A 109 -3.17 -6.81 8.39
CA GLY A 109 -2.67 -6.59 7.03
C GLY A 109 -2.79 -7.85 6.18
N GLU A 110 -2.62 -7.66 4.89
CA GLU A 110 -2.73 -8.74 3.92
C GLU A 110 -1.53 -8.71 2.97
N ILE A 111 -0.87 -9.84 2.82
CA ILE A 111 0.13 -10.11 1.79
C ILE A 111 -0.45 -11.22 0.93
N GLY A 112 -0.68 -10.93 -0.32
CA GLY A 112 -1.31 -11.85 -1.27
C GLY A 112 -0.47 -13.09 -1.58
N GLN A 113 -0.91 -13.84 -2.59
CA GLN A 113 -0.26 -15.08 -3.02
C GLN A 113 0.95 -14.78 -3.92
N HIS A 114 1.95 -15.66 -3.86
CA HIS A 114 3.15 -15.61 -4.71
C HIS A 114 3.89 -14.25 -4.68
N VAL A 115 3.81 -13.54 -3.56
CA VAL A 115 4.52 -12.28 -3.34
C VAL A 115 5.99 -12.55 -3.01
N ARG A 116 6.87 -11.68 -3.48
CA ARG A 116 8.30 -11.73 -3.16
C ARG A 116 8.73 -10.45 -2.47
N ILE A 117 9.18 -10.56 -1.22
CA ILE A 117 9.70 -9.43 -0.42
C ILE A 117 11.12 -9.79 0.00
N ILE A 118 12.11 -9.17 -0.63
CA ILE A 118 13.52 -9.57 -0.47
C ILE A 118 14.38 -8.33 -0.17
N ASN A 119 15.23 -8.43 0.85
CA ASN A 119 16.17 -7.38 1.26
C ASN A 119 15.48 -6.04 1.52
N CYS A 120 14.32 -6.06 2.18
CA CYS A 120 13.53 -4.87 2.44
C CYS A 120 13.71 -4.35 3.86
N GLY A 121 13.56 -3.04 4.02
CA GLY A 121 13.58 -2.38 5.30
C GLY A 121 12.27 -2.59 6.07
N SER A 122 11.61 -1.49 6.43
CA SER A 122 10.36 -1.53 7.22
C SER A 122 9.12 -1.40 6.34
N ILE A 123 8.16 -2.30 6.54
CA ILE A 123 6.83 -2.27 5.91
C ILE A 123 5.80 -2.14 7.03
N LYS A 124 5.14 -0.98 7.11
CA LYS A 124 4.18 -0.69 8.18
C LYS A 124 2.83 -0.24 7.63
N ASN A 125 1.75 -0.90 8.06
CA ASN A 125 0.38 -0.57 7.63
C ASN A 125 0.21 -0.61 6.10
N VAL A 126 0.70 -1.68 5.46
CA VAL A 126 0.66 -1.81 3.99
C VAL A 126 -0.06 -3.09 3.60
N ARG A 127 -1.04 -2.98 2.72
CA ARG A 127 -1.65 -4.14 2.06
C ARG A 127 -0.93 -4.40 0.74
N ILE A 128 -0.60 -5.65 0.48
CA ILE A 128 0.16 -6.07 -0.71
C ILE A 128 -0.66 -7.13 -1.45
N GLY A 129 -1.02 -6.85 -2.69
CA GLY A 129 -1.75 -7.76 -3.57
C GLY A 129 -0.86 -8.87 -4.14
N ASP A 130 -1.49 -9.80 -4.86
CA ASP A 130 -0.86 -11.00 -5.39
C ASP A 130 0.28 -10.70 -6.37
N TYR A 131 1.27 -11.58 -6.44
CA TYR A 131 2.39 -11.53 -7.39
C TYR A 131 3.23 -10.26 -7.33
N ALA A 132 3.14 -9.46 -6.27
CA ALA A 132 3.99 -8.29 -6.11
C ALA A 132 5.46 -8.69 -5.86
N GLU A 133 6.37 -7.91 -6.43
CA GLU A 133 7.82 -8.04 -6.19
C GLU A 133 8.34 -6.77 -5.52
N LEU A 134 8.83 -6.91 -4.30
CA LEU A 134 9.46 -5.85 -3.52
C LEU A 134 10.92 -6.26 -3.25
N ILE A 135 11.88 -5.64 -3.93
CA ILE A 135 13.29 -6.04 -3.82
C ILE A 135 14.14 -4.81 -3.46
N GLY A 136 14.72 -4.82 -2.26
CA GLY A 136 15.57 -3.72 -1.78
C GLY A 136 14.82 -2.45 -1.39
N VAL A 137 13.51 -2.54 -1.18
CA VAL A 137 12.68 -1.41 -0.76
C VAL A 137 13.11 -0.92 0.62
N SER A 138 13.36 0.37 0.77
CA SER A 138 13.83 0.93 2.05
C SER A 138 12.71 1.07 3.07
N ARG A 139 11.56 1.61 2.69
CA ARG A 139 10.42 1.81 3.61
C ARG A 139 9.10 1.98 2.87
N LEU A 140 8.09 1.27 3.34
CA LEU A 140 6.69 1.50 2.98
C LEU A 140 5.89 1.81 4.25
N LYS A 141 5.03 2.83 4.19
CA LYS A 141 4.19 3.22 5.33
C LYS A 141 2.81 3.65 4.84
N ASN A 142 1.77 3.07 5.44
CA ASN A 142 0.37 3.43 5.22
C ASN A 142 -0.01 3.47 3.73
N GLY A 143 -0.19 2.29 3.13
CA GLY A 143 -0.50 2.22 1.71
C GLY A 143 -1.01 0.89 1.22
N SER A 144 -1.42 0.89 -0.05
CA SER A 144 -1.84 -0.31 -0.78
C SER A 144 -0.98 -0.50 -2.03
N VAL A 145 -0.57 -1.73 -2.26
CA VAL A 145 0.09 -2.20 -3.48
C VAL A 145 -0.90 -3.12 -4.19
N ASN A 146 -1.66 -2.58 -5.14
CA ASN A 146 -2.75 -3.28 -5.83
C ASN A 146 -2.21 -4.14 -6.99
N SER A 147 -1.42 -5.16 -6.65
CA SER A 147 -0.81 -6.08 -7.60
C SER A 147 -1.73 -7.26 -7.91
N ASN A 148 -1.58 -7.83 -9.11
CA ASN A 148 -2.26 -9.06 -9.51
C ASN A 148 -1.43 -9.85 -10.56
N ALA A 149 -1.85 -11.08 -10.88
CA ALA A 149 -1.12 -11.97 -11.78
C ALA A 149 -0.95 -11.42 -13.21
N LEU A 150 -1.92 -10.66 -13.72
CA LEU A 150 -1.88 -10.11 -15.09
C LEU A 150 -1.01 -8.86 -15.19
N ALA A 151 -0.92 -8.10 -14.10
CA ALA A 151 -0.19 -6.84 -14.05
C ALA A 151 0.53 -6.70 -12.69
N PRO A 152 1.60 -7.46 -12.46
CA PRO A 152 2.32 -7.43 -11.18
C PRO A 152 3.03 -6.09 -10.96
N VAL A 153 3.00 -5.64 -9.71
CA VAL A 153 3.73 -4.45 -9.27
C VAL A 153 5.16 -4.85 -8.91
N ARG A 154 6.13 -4.03 -9.31
CA ARG A 154 7.54 -4.20 -8.97
C ARG A 154 8.11 -2.94 -8.32
N LEU A 155 8.60 -3.08 -7.09
CA LEU A 155 9.27 -2.02 -6.37
C LEU A 155 10.72 -2.40 -6.13
N GLY A 156 11.64 -1.56 -6.63
CA GLY A 156 13.07 -1.80 -6.58
C GLY A 156 13.79 -1.12 -5.42
N SER A 157 15.10 -1.10 -5.52
CA SER A 157 15.98 -0.66 -4.45
C SER A 157 15.81 0.82 -4.10
N GLY A 158 15.87 1.13 -2.81
CA GLY A 158 15.86 2.51 -2.31
C GLY A 158 14.49 3.17 -2.28
N VAL A 159 13.44 2.53 -2.81
CA VAL A 159 12.08 3.09 -2.81
C VAL A 159 11.61 3.37 -1.39
N LYS A 160 11.05 4.57 -1.18
CA LYS A 160 10.39 5.00 0.05
C LYS A 160 9.02 5.58 -0.29
N CYS A 161 7.96 4.98 0.23
CA CYS A 161 6.59 5.49 0.03
C CYS A 161 5.91 5.67 1.39
N SER A 162 5.12 6.75 1.50
CA SER A 162 4.24 7.01 2.64
C SER A 162 2.92 7.56 2.13
N ASP A 163 1.82 7.09 2.72
CA ASP A 163 0.47 7.55 2.38
C ASP A 163 0.19 7.40 0.87
N PHE A 164 0.20 6.14 0.38
CA PHE A 164 0.21 5.85 -1.05
C PHE A 164 -0.79 4.77 -1.46
N ILE A 165 -1.20 4.82 -2.72
CA ILE A 165 -1.87 3.75 -3.44
C ILE A 165 -1.08 3.49 -4.74
N ILE A 166 -0.60 2.28 -4.93
CA ILE A 166 0.11 1.85 -6.15
C ILE A 166 -0.79 0.91 -6.92
N CYS A 167 -1.16 1.31 -8.12
CA CYS A 167 -2.02 0.53 -9.02
C CYS A 167 -1.27 -0.63 -9.68
N SER A 168 -2.01 -1.58 -10.23
CA SER A 168 -1.45 -2.77 -10.89
C SER A 168 -0.53 -2.42 -12.07
N GLY A 169 0.51 -3.21 -12.26
CA GLY A 169 1.48 -3.09 -13.36
C GLY A 169 2.48 -1.95 -13.24
N VAL A 170 2.46 -1.20 -12.14
CA VAL A 170 3.44 -0.14 -11.86
C VAL A 170 4.81 -0.75 -11.55
N LYS A 171 5.87 -0.14 -12.10
CA LYS A 171 7.27 -0.48 -11.83
C LYS A 171 7.97 0.77 -11.36
N ILE A 172 8.53 0.73 -10.15
CA ILE A 172 9.33 1.81 -9.57
C ILE A 172 10.70 1.23 -9.22
N ASP A 173 11.76 1.79 -9.77
CA ASP A 173 13.13 1.34 -9.53
C ASP A 173 14.06 2.52 -9.23
N THR A 174 15.14 2.24 -8.50
CA THR A 174 16.25 3.17 -8.16
C THR A 174 15.87 4.60 -7.77
N GLY A 175 15.72 4.82 -6.46
CA GLY A 175 15.71 6.17 -5.89
C GLY A 175 14.42 6.96 -6.09
N GLY A 176 13.35 6.31 -6.53
CA GLY A 176 12.03 6.91 -6.55
C GLY A 176 11.59 7.27 -5.13
N ASN A 177 11.62 8.55 -4.79
CA ASN A 177 11.02 9.06 -3.58
C ASN A 177 9.61 9.52 -3.96
N THR A 178 8.60 8.74 -3.61
CA THR A 178 7.19 9.12 -3.84
C THR A 178 6.54 9.42 -2.49
N PRO A 179 6.64 10.67 -2.01
CA PRO A 179 5.75 11.12 -0.95
C PRO A 179 4.35 11.32 -1.56
N ASN A 180 3.35 10.69 -1.00
CA ASN A 180 1.92 10.87 -1.37
C ASN A 180 1.59 10.59 -2.84
N ALA A 181 2.05 9.48 -3.41
CA ALA A 181 1.80 9.18 -4.81
C ALA A 181 0.69 8.15 -5.01
N SER A 182 -0.34 8.52 -5.75
CA SER A 182 -1.06 7.58 -6.61
C SER A 182 -0.31 7.51 -7.94
N ALA A 183 0.37 6.41 -8.22
CA ALA A 183 0.97 6.20 -9.54
C ALA A 183 -0.08 5.53 -10.43
N ASP A 184 -0.75 6.33 -11.26
CA ASP A 184 -1.57 5.85 -12.36
C ASP A 184 -0.71 5.70 -13.62
N LYS A 185 -1.01 4.66 -14.41
CA LYS A 185 -0.57 4.53 -15.79
C LYS A 185 -1.36 5.46 -16.69
#